data_64f13658d6ba24b89c684cdda8a64706
#
_entry.id   64f13658d6ba24b89c684cdda8a64706
#
_cell.length_a   1.000
_cell.length_b   1.000
_cell.length_c   1.000
_cell.angle_alpha   90.00
_cell.angle_beta   90.00
_cell.angle_gamma   90.00
#
_symmetry.space_group_name_H-M   'P 1'
#
loop_
_entity.id
_entity.type
_entity.pdbx_description
1 polymer ?
#
loop_
_entity_poly.entity_id
_entity_poly.type
_entity_poly.pdbx_seq_one_letter_code
_entity_poly.pdbx_strand_id
1 'polypeptide(L)'
;MDQEGLEALEAAAECVARARYVVALTGAGLSVESGIPPFRGPNGLWTKHGEPPMNGFQRFLANPRRAWEERLNPTGPMRELWEALGSARPNPGHLALVDLEDMGVLRALITQNVDNLHRVAGSRRLLEIHGNATLIRCLGCVERFRSDAIDFASLPPRCPRCGGLLKSDTVSFGEPIPPDVLEGCFEEAARADCMIVAGTSATVYPAAQFPLDVHQRGGDLIEVNPYPSELTAVSRHTLQGPAGEVLPQLAELIRSRLS
;
A
#
# COMPACT_ATOMS: atom_id res chain seq x y z
N MET A 1 17.58 1.24 -18.91
CA MET A 1 16.39 0.88 -19.71
C MET A 1 16.83 0.79 -21.15
N ASP A 2 16.42 -0.22 -21.91
CA ASP A 2 16.67 -0.33 -23.35
C ASP A 2 15.69 0.55 -24.14
N GLN A 3 15.80 0.54 -25.49
CA GLN A 3 14.98 1.40 -26.34
C GLN A 3 13.49 1.05 -26.24
N GLU A 4 13.13 -0.24 -26.16
CA GLU A 4 11.74 -0.70 -26.03
C GLU A 4 11.12 -0.24 -24.72
N GLY A 5 11.88 -0.32 -23.63
CA GLY A 5 11.45 0.18 -22.33
C GLY A 5 11.25 1.71 -22.30
N LEU A 6 12.07 2.46 -23.03
CA LEU A 6 11.90 3.91 -23.14
C LEU A 6 10.63 4.27 -23.92
N GLU A 7 10.38 3.60 -25.04
CA GLU A 7 9.16 3.78 -25.84
C GLU A 7 7.90 3.44 -25.01
N ALA A 8 7.94 2.35 -24.23
CA ALA A 8 6.85 1.97 -23.34
C ALA A 8 6.62 3.03 -22.25
N LEU A 9 7.69 3.59 -21.69
CA LEU A 9 7.62 4.65 -20.67
C LEU A 9 7.02 5.94 -21.24
N GLU A 10 7.42 6.33 -22.43
CA GLU A 10 6.85 7.50 -23.14
C GLU A 10 5.36 7.33 -23.44
N ALA A 11 4.97 6.14 -23.92
CA ALA A 11 3.58 5.82 -24.21
C ALA A 11 2.72 5.79 -22.91
N ALA A 12 3.27 5.26 -21.82
CA ALA A 12 2.62 5.30 -20.52
C ALA A 12 2.45 6.73 -19.99
N ALA A 13 3.48 7.58 -20.12
CA ALA A 13 3.41 8.98 -19.72
C ALA A 13 2.34 9.75 -20.52
N GLU A 14 2.22 9.49 -21.82
CA GLU A 14 1.17 10.08 -22.65
C GLU A 14 -0.22 9.61 -22.23
N CYS A 15 -0.38 8.32 -21.94
CA CYS A 15 -1.62 7.75 -21.44
C CYS A 15 -2.06 8.41 -20.13
N VAL A 16 -1.15 8.51 -19.15
CA VAL A 16 -1.43 9.15 -17.86
C VAL A 16 -1.74 10.64 -18.01
N ALA A 17 -0.99 11.37 -18.84
CA ALA A 17 -1.20 12.81 -19.06
C ALA A 17 -2.57 13.15 -19.70
N ARG A 18 -3.14 12.22 -20.48
CA ARG A 18 -4.46 12.38 -21.10
C ARG A 18 -5.62 11.97 -20.20
N ALA A 19 -5.35 11.20 -19.17
CA ALA A 19 -6.38 10.72 -18.25
C ALA A 19 -7.01 11.87 -17.48
N ARG A 20 -8.30 11.76 -17.21
CA ARG A 20 -9.07 12.76 -16.44
C ARG A 20 -9.01 12.51 -14.93
N TYR A 21 -8.88 11.24 -14.56
CA TYR A 21 -8.89 10.81 -13.16
C TYR A 21 -7.93 9.65 -12.94
N VAL A 22 -6.71 9.98 -12.55
CA VAL A 22 -5.67 8.97 -12.27
C VAL A 22 -5.71 8.59 -10.78
N VAL A 23 -5.76 7.29 -10.51
CA VAL A 23 -5.60 6.72 -9.18
C VAL A 23 -4.37 5.82 -9.17
N ALA A 24 -3.64 5.74 -8.06
CA ALA A 24 -2.58 4.76 -7.91
C ALA A 24 -2.98 3.67 -6.91
N LEU A 25 -2.56 2.42 -7.20
CA LEU A 25 -2.58 1.30 -6.26
C LEU A 25 -1.15 0.84 -6.01
N THR A 26 -0.72 0.84 -4.74
CA THR A 26 0.63 0.41 -4.39
C THR A 26 0.65 -0.79 -3.45
N GLY A 27 1.73 -1.60 -3.56
CA GLY A 27 1.99 -2.74 -2.69
C GLY A 27 3.44 -2.76 -2.19
N ALA A 28 3.80 -3.83 -1.47
CA ALA A 28 5.07 -3.95 -0.76
C ALA A 28 6.31 -3.83 -1.65
N GLY A 29 6.19 -4.13 -2.95
CA GLY A 29 7.27 -3.97 -3.92
C GLY A 29 7.77 -2.54 -4.05
N LEU A 30 6.91 -1.53 -3.82
CA LEU A 30 7.32 -0.12 -3.80
C LEU A 30 8.30 0.18 -2.65
N SER A 31 8.17 -0.51 -1.51
CA SER A 31 8.96 -0.24 -0.30
C SER A 31 10.25 -1.07 -0.18
N VAL A 32 10.51 -1.94 -1.17
CA VAL A 32 11.75 -2.77 -1.20
C VAL A 32 13.00 -1.90 -1.21
N GLU A 33 13.00 -0.83 -2.00
CA GLU A 33 14.11 0.12 -2.10
C GLU A 33 14.23 1.04 -0.87
N SER A 34 13.25 1.00 0.03
CA SER A 34 13.29 1.61 1.37
C SER A 34 13.86 0.66 2.43
N GLY A 35 14.27 -0.56 2.05
CA GLY A 35 14.81 -1.58 2.93
C GLY A 35 13.77 -2.48 3.61
N ILE A 36 12.49 -2.39 3.21
CA ILE A 36 11.43 -3.26 3.73
C ILE A 36 11.34 -4.50 2.86
N PRO A 37 11.50 -5.72 3.41
CA PRO A 37 11.38 -6.94 2.63
C PRO A 37 9.97 -7.10 2.06
N PRO A 38 9.81 -7.55 0.80
CA PRO A 38 8.50 -7.83 0.24
C PRO A 38 7.86 -9.04 0.92
N PHE A 39 6.56 -9.20 0.81
CA PHE A 39 5.90 -10.40 1.36
C PHE A 39 6.09 -11.62 0.47
N ARG A 40 6.02 -11.46 -0.85
CA ARG A 40 6.13 -12.51 -1.87
C ARG A 40 7.29 -12.23 -2.83
N GLY A 41 7.60 -13.20 -3.67
CA GLY A 41 8.68 -13.12 -4.65
C GLY A 41 10.06 -13.41 -4.06
N PRO A 42 11.14 -13.08 -4.77
CA PRO A 42 12.50 -13.28 -4.29
C PRO A 42 12.74 -12.56 -2.96
N ASN A 43 13.28 -13.27 -1.99
CA ASN A 43 13.51 -12.76 -0.63
C ASN A 43 12.27 -12.35 0.18
N GLY A 44 11.06 -12.66 -0.28
CA GLY A 44 9.81 -12.35 0.40
C GLY A 44 9.69 -13.04 1.75
N LEU A 45 9.08 -12.34 2.74
CA LEU A 45 8.87 -12.87 4.09
C LEU A 45 8.04 -14.16 4.07
N TRP A 46 6.97 -14.19 3.30
CA TRP A 46 6.11 -15.38 3.19
C TRP A 46 6.73 -16.49 2.35
N THR A 47 7.58 -16.13 1.40
CA THR A 47 8.37 -17.10 0.64
C THR A 47 9.38 -17.83 1.54
N LYS A 48 9.99 -17.12 2.49
CA LYS A 48 10.98 -17.68 3.43
C LYS A 48 10.35 -18.42 4.61
N HIS A 49 9.23 -17.90 5.14
CA HIS A 49 8.70 -18.32 6.44
C HIS A 49 7.29 -18.91 6.39
N GLY A 50 6.69 -18.98 5.18
CA GLY A 50 5.30 -19.39 4.98
C GLY A 50 4.31 -18.23 5.16
N GLU A 51 3.11 -18.40 4.59
CA GLU A 51 2.05 -17.42 4.72
C GLU A 51 1.47 -17.39 6.14
N PRO A 52 1.06 -16.20 6.61
CA PRO A 52 0.41 -16.09 7.92
C PRO A 52 -0.96 -16.80 7.91
N PRO A 53 -1.44 -17.22 9.09
CA PRO A 53 -2.73 -17.90 9.17
C PRO A 53 -3.88 -16.97 8.78
N MET A 54 -4.81 -17.48 7.96
CA MET A 54 -5.95 -16.71 7.44
C MET A 54 -6.98 -16.28 8.51
N ASN A 55 -6.83 -16.75 9.75
CA ASN A 55 -7.66 -16.42 10.90
C ASN A 55 -6.95 -15.52 11.91
N GLY A 56 -6.04 -14.66 11.45
CA GLY A 56 -5.25 -13.77 12.32
C GLY A 56 -6.10 -12.91 13.26
N PHE A 57 -7.21 -12.37 12.77
CA PHE A 57 -8.13 -11.57 13.59
C PHE A 57 -8.83 -12.39 14.67
N GLN A 58 -9.32 -13.58 14.35
CA GLN A 58 -9.96 -14.48 15.32
C GLN A 58 -8.97 -14.91 16.41
N ARG A 59 -7.71 -15.15 16.06
CA ARG A 59 -6.64 -15.43 17.04
C ARG A 59 -6.37 -14.25 17.96
N PHE A 60 -6.37 -13.02 17.42
CA PHE A 60 -6.29 -11.80 18.24
C PHE A 60 -7.46 -11.72 19.22
N LEU A 61 -8.69 -11.91 18.76
CA LEU A 61 -9.89 -11.86 19.61
C LEU A 61 -9.90 -12.96 20.69
N ALA A 62 -9.38 -14.14 20.38
CA ALA A 62 -9.29 -15.25 21.32
C ALA A 62 -8.31 -14.98 22.48
N ASN A 63 -7.20 -14.27 22.22
CA ASN A 63 -6.23 -13.91 23.25
C ASN A 63 -5.54 -12.56 22.94
N PRO A 64 -6.24 -11.44 23.17
CA PRO A 64 -5.71 -10.10 22.88
C PRO A 64 -4.44 -9.77 23.68
N ARG A 65 -4.35 -10.26 24.93
CA ARG A 65 -3.17 -10.04 25.77
C ARG A 65 -1.92 -10.62 25.15
N ARG A 66 -1.97 -11.90 24.75
CA ARG A 66 -0.85 -12.58 24.12
C ARG A 66 -0.44 -11.90 22.80
N ALA A 67 -1.42 -11.49 21.98
CA ALA A 67 -1.16 -10.79 20.74
C ALA A 67 -0.42 -9.47 20.97
N TRP A 68 -0.73 -8.75 22.04
CA TRP A 68 0.00 -7.54 22.43
C TRP A 68 1.39 -7.84 22.98
N GLU A 69 1.55 -8.90 23.78
CA GLU A 69 2.86 -9.35 24.27
C GLU A 69 3.80 -9.69 23.09
N GLU A 70 3.31 -10.42 22.07
CA GLU A 70 4.05 -10.75 20.86
C GLU A 70 4.37 -9.50 20.02
N ARG A 71 3.46 -8.53 19.94
CA ARG A 71 3.70 -7.27 19.23
C ARG A 71 4.75 -6.38 19.90
N LEU A 72 4.74 -6.31 21.21
CA LEU A 72 5.69 -5.50 21.98
C LEU A 72 7.08 -6.16 22.09
N ASN A 73 7.14 -7.48 21.97
CA ASN A 73 8.37 -8.27 22.01
C ASN A 73 8.46 -9.19 20.78
N PRO A 74 8.56 -8.62 19.58
CA PRO A 74 8.55 -9.42 18.35
C PRO A 74 9.78 -10.31 18.27
N THR A 75 9.61 -11.52 17.71
CA THR A 75 10.67 -12.49 17.47
C THR A 75 10.64 -12.98 16.03
N GLY A 76 11.73 -13.62 15.56
CA GLY A 76 11.80 -14.19 14.22
C GLY A 76 11.46 -13.19 13.11
N PRO A 77 10.67 -13.58 12.10
CA PRO A 77 10.35 -12.74 10.95
C PRO A 77 9.67 -11.42 11.30
N MET A 78 8.87 -11.41 12.36
CA MET A 78 8.19 -10.19 12.83
C MET A 78 9.17 -9.17 13.39
N ARG A 79 10.24 -9.62 14.04
CA ARG A 79 11.30 -8.73 14.52
C ARG A 79 12.04 -8.09 13.34
N GLU A 80 12.42 -8.87 12.35
CA GLU A 80 13.07 -8.37 11.12
C GLU A 80 12.18 -7.30 10.43
N LEU A 81 10.88 -7.58 10.28
CA LEU A 81 9.94 -6.62 9.71
C LEU A 81 9.83 -5.34 10.54
N TRP A 82 9.72 -5.42 11.86
CA TRP A 82 9.60 -4.22 12.70
C TRP A 82 10.89 -3.38 12.72
N GLU A 83 12.05 -4.00 12.69
CA GLU A 83 13.34 -3.32 12.59
C GLU A 83 13.44 -2.59 11.22
N ALA A 84 13.05 -3.25 10.12
CA ALA A 84 13.00 -2.65 8.81
C ALA A 84 12.04 -1.47 8.74
N LEU A 85 10.80 -1.61 9.25
CA LEU A 85 9.80 -0.53 9.32
C LEU A 85 10.32 0.69 10.11
N GLY A 86 11.04 0.46 11.22
CA GLY A 86 11.56 1.53 12.07
C GLY A 86 12.68 2.37 11.42
N SER A 87 13.45 1.77 10.53
CA SER A 87 14.59 2.42 9.85
C SER A 87 14.26 2.96 8.47
N ALA A 88 13.16 2.47 7.85
CA ALA A 88 12.79 2.82 6.48
C ALA A 88 12.53 4.32 6.30
N ARG A 89 12.83 4.80 5.10
CA ARG A 89 12.53 6.16 4.65
C ARG A 89 11.87 6.09 3.27
N PRO A 90 11.03 7.07 2.91
CA PRO A 90 10.49 7.14 1.57
C PRO A 90 11.61 7.10 0.52
N ASN A 91 11.43 6.29 -0.50
CA ASN A 91 12.33 6.21 -1.65
C ASN A 91 11.81 7.11 -2.80
N PRO A 92 12.57 7.29 -3.89
CA PRO A 92 12.16 8.13 -5.01
C PRO A 92 10.81 7.78 -5.62
N GLY A 93 10.37 6.52 -5.57
CA GLY A 93 9.03 6.11 -6.04
C GLY A 93 7.89 6.70 -5.21
N HIS A 94 8.04 6.76 -3.88
CA HIS A 94 7.08 7.45 -3.01
C HIS A 94 7.01 8.94 -3.33
N LEU A 95 8.16 9.59 -3.54
CA LEU A 95 8.24 11.02 -3.85
C LEU A 95 7.65 11.32 -5.24
N ALA A 96 7.87 10.46 -6.23
CA ALA A 96 7.29 10.60 -7.56
C ALA A 96 5.75 10.57 -7.54
N LEU A 97 5.14 9.75 -6.68
CA LEU A 97 3.69 9.75 -6.49
C LEU A 97 3.19 11.04 -5.85
N VAL A 98 3.93 11.65 -4.94
CA VAL A 98 3.64 12.99 -4.40
C VAL A 98 3.79 14.05 -5.48
N ASP A 99 4.84 13.99 -6.31
CA ASP A 99 5.01 14.90 -7.44
C ASP A 99 3.82 14.83 -8.41
N LEU A 100 3.31 13.65 -8.73
CA LEU A 100 2.12 13.47 -9.55
C LEU A 100 0.86 14.06 -8.88
N GLU A 101 0.75 13.97 -7.56
CA GLU A 101 -0.33 14.60 -6.79
C GLU A 101 -0.19 16.13 -6.81
N ASP A 102 1.02 16.67 -6.68
CA ASP A 102 1.30 18.10 -6.74
C ASP A 102 1.03 18.71 -8.11
N MET A 103 1.30 17.97 -9.17
CA MET A 103 0.93 18.32 -10.55
C MET A 103 -0.59 18.26 -10.81
N GLY A 104 -1.39 17.75 -9.86
CA GLY A 104 -2.83 17.56 -10.02
C GLY A 104 -3.21 16.39 -10.94
N VAL A 105 -2.26 15.56 -11.33
CA VAL A 105 -2.46 14.36 -12.14
C VAL A 105 -3.02 13.23 -11.27
N LEU A 106 -2.31 12.84 -10.22
CA LEU A 106 -2.77 11.81 -9.29
C LEU A 106 -3.86 12.37 -8.37
N ARG A 107 -5.04 11.77 -8.41
CA ARG A 107 -6.22 12.19 -7.64
C ARG A 107 -6.36 11.50 -6.30
N ALA A 108 -5.96 10.23 -6.23
CA ALA A 108 -5.96 9.46 -5.00
C ALA A 108 -4.90 8.34 -5.07
N LEU A 109 -4.40 7.96 -3.91
CA LEU A 109 -3.47 6.87 -3.73
C LEU A 109 -4.08 5.83 -2.78
N ILE A 110 -4.33 4.62 -3.29
CA ILE A 110 -4.71 3.46 -2.50
C ILE A 110 -3.44 2.66 -2.22
N THR A 111 -3.15 2.38 -0.97
CA THR A 111 -1.99 1.56 -0.61
C THR A 111 -2.37 0.34 0.21
N GLN A 112 -1.76 -0.79 -0.14
CA GLN A 112 -1.80 -2.03 0.64
C GLN A 112 -0.74 -2.01 1.76
N ASN A 113 0.23 -1.07 1.69
CA ASN A 113 1.33 -0.98 2.63
C ASN A 113 0.90 -0.39 3.96
N VAL A 114 1.49 -0.92 5.03
CA VAL A 114 1.24 -0.48 6.40
C VAL A 114 2.41 0.32 6.99
N ASP A 115 3.43 0.62 6.17
CA ASP A 115 4.74 1.15 6.57
C ASP A 115 4.76 2.65 6.89
N ASN A 116 3.67 3.37 6.63
CA ASN A 116 3.55 4.82 6.81
C ASN A 116 4.40 5.68 5.84
N LEU A 117 5.11 5.08 4.86
CA LEU A 117 6.05 5.82 4.03
C LEU A 117 5.36 6.83 3.10
N HIS A 118 4.19 6.52 2.57
CA HIS A 118 3.42 7.48 1.78
C HIS A 118 3.05 8.75 2.57
N ARG A 119 2.67 8.61 3.86
CA ARG A 119 2.40 9.78 4.72
C ARG A 119 3.66 10.59 4.97
N VAL A 120 4.77 9.91 5.27
CA VAL A 120 6.07 10.56 5.49
C VAL A 120 6.56 11.25 4.22
N ALA A 121 6.28 10.70 3.03
CA ALA A 121 6.59 11.34 1.75
C ALA A 121 5.76 12.60 1.49
N GLY A 122 4.56 12.72 2.09
CA GLY A 122 3.68 13.88 1.93
C GLY A 122 2.41 13.62 1.12
N SER A 123 2.06 12.37 0.81
CA SER A 123 0.80 12.03 0.13
C SER A 123 -0.40 12.52 0.93
N ARG A 124 -1.33 13.23 0.27
CA ARG A 124 -2.48 13.90 0.91
C ARG A 124 -3.75 13.06 0.83
N ARG A 125 -4.15 12.66 -0.40
CA ARG A 125 -5.33 11.82 -0.59
C ARG A 125 -4.94 10.34 -0.59
N LEU A 126 -4.67 9.85 0.61
CA LEU A 126 -4.14 8.50 0.88
C LEU A 126 -5.19 7.62 1.55
N LEU A 127 -5.46 6.47 0.94
CA LEU A 127 -6.35 5.42 1.44
C LEU A 127 -5.51 4.19 1.79
N GLU A 128 -5.31 3.96 3.10
CA GLU A 128 -4.54 2.84 3.64
C GLU A 128 -5.45 1.63 3.85
N ILE A 129 -5.70 0.85 2.79
CA ILE A 129 -6.71 -0.23 2.81
C ILE A 129 -6.40 -1.33 3.85
N HIS A 130 -5.14 -1.54 4.16
CA HIS A 130 -4.72 -2.50 5.19
C HIS A 130 -4.30 -1.82 6.50
N GLY A 131 -4.64 -0.53 6.67
CA GLY A 131 -4.34 0.26 7.86
C GLY A 131 -2.88 0.70 7.93
N ASN A 132 -2.41 1.08 9.13
CA ASN A 132 -1.10 1.67 9.36
C ASN A 132 -0.43 1.08 10.61
N ALA A 133 0.80 0.61 10.47
CA ALA A 133 1.54 -0.07 11.55
C ALA A 133 1.95 0.87 12.70
N THR A 134 1.98 2.19 12.47
CA THR A 134 2.31 3.20 13.48
C THR A 134 1.10 3.61 14.33
N LEU A 135 -0.10 3.15 13.95
CA LEU A 135 -1.35 3.50 14.60
C LEU A 135 -1.95 2.32 15.38
N ILE A 136 -2.74 2.69 16.36
CA ILE A 136 -3.56 1.78 17.18
C ILE A 136 -5.02 2.17 16.99
N ARG A 137 -5.88 1.20 16.70
CA ARG A 137 -7.30 1.41 16.46
C ARG A 137 -8.15 0.80 17.57
N CYS A 138 -9.18 1.50 18.01
CA CYS A 138 -10.20 0.97 18.90
C CYS A 138 -11.21 0.12 18.14
N LEU A 139 -11.44 -1.12 18.57
CA LEU A 139 -12.45 -1.99 17.97
C LEU A 139 -13.89 -1.59 18.32
N GLY A 140 -14.08 -0.74 19.35
CA GLY A 140 -15.41 -0.28 19.77
C GLY A 140 -15.86 1.02 19.11
N CYS A 141 -15.01 2.07 19.13
CA CYS A 141 -15.37 3.39 18.61
C CYS A 141 -14.59 3.79 17.35
N VAL A 142 -13.82 2.89 16.76
CA VAL A 142 -12.98 3.03 15.55
C VAL A 142 -11.95 4.17 15.59
N GLU A 143 -11.84 4.88 16.72
CA GLU A 143 -10.84 5.94 16.92
C GLU A 143 -9.42 5.39 16.74
N ARG A 144 -8.55 6.18 16.10
CA ARG A 144 -7.15 5.87 15.86
C ARG A 144 -6.25 6.75 16.71
N PHE A 145 -5.25 6.13 17.29
CA PHE A 145 -4.26 6.78 18.16
C PHE A 145 -2.86 6.51 17.63
N ARG A 146 -1.95 7.44 17.84
CA ARG A 146 -0.53 7.14 17.65
C ARG A 146 -0.09 6.11 18.71
N SER A 147 0.79 5.21 18.34
CA SER A 147 1.26 4.17 19.25
C SER A 147 1.92 4.74 20.52
N ASP A 148 2.62 5.87 20.38
CA ASP A 148 3.28 6.59 21.48
C ASP A 148 2.31 7.29 22.46
N ALA A 149 1.04 7.43 22.10
CA ALA A 149 -0.01 8.00 22.94
C ALA A 149 -0.78 6.95 23.79
N ILE A 150 -0.43 5.66 23.66
CA ILE A 150 -1.11 4.58 24.38
C ILE A 150 -0.23 4.03 25.50
N ASP A 151 -0.82 3.88 26.68
CA ASP A 151 -0.18 3.21 27.81
C ASP A 151 -0.28 1.68 27.68
N PHE A 152 0.87 1.02 27.65
CA PHE A 152 1.01 -0.44 27.57
C PHE A 152 1.37 -1.10 28.93
N ALA A 153 1.30 -0.36 30.04
CA ALA A 153 1.55 -0.94 31.37
C ALA A 153 0.56 -2.07 31.72
N SER A 154 -0.65 -1.99 31.17
CA SER A 154 -1.67 -3.04 31.28
C SER A 154 -2.04 -3.60 29.93
N LEU A 155 -2.00 -4.95 29.78
CA LEU A 155 -2.35 -5.64 28.55
C LEU A 155 -3.61 -6.50 28.72
N PRO A 156 -4.51 -6.52 27.74
CA PRO A 156 -4.51 -5.68 26.51
C PRO A 156 -4.86 -4.22 26.84
N PRO A 157 -4.28 -3.25 26.10
CA PRO A 157 -4.55 -1.84 26.34
C PRO A 157 -6.00 -1.49 26.01
N ARG A 158 -6.53 -0.48 26.70
CA ARG A 158 -7.91 -0.04 26.55
C ARG A 158 -7.99 1.37 25.97
N CYS A 159 -9.04 1.60 25.19
CA CYS A 159 -9.28 2.89 24.56
C CYS A 159 -9.51 3.97 25.65
N PRO A 160 -8.75 5.07 25.63
CA PRO A 160 -8.94 6.16 26.59
C PRO A 160 -10.27 6.87 26.41
N ARG A 161 -10.91 6.76 25.24
CA ARG A 161 -12.19 7.41 24.93
C ARG A 161 -13.41 6.60 25.37
N CYS A 162 -13.41 5.26 25.14
CA CYS A 162 -14.60 4.44 25.36
C CYS A 162 -14.36 3.16 26.18
N GLY A 163 -13.12 2.89 26.62
CA GLY A 163 -12.76 1.66 27.33
C GLY A 163 -12.70 0.40 26.44
N GLY A 164 -13.00 0.52 25.15
CA GLY A 164 -12.99 -0.60 24.21
C GLY A 164 -11.60 -1.20 24.00
N LEU A 165 -11.55 -2.41 23.42
CA LEU A 165 -10.31 -3.10 23.15
C LEU A 165 -9.52 -2.37 22.04
N LEU A 166 -8.24 -2.14 22.28
CA LEU A 166 -7.32 -1.59 21.31
C LEU A 166 -6.58 -2.70 20.53
N LYS A 167 -6.36 -2.48 19.25
CA LYS A 167 -5.59 -3.33 18.34
C LYS A 167 -4.68 -2.47 17.47
N SER A 168 -3.57 -3.04 16.98
CA SER A 168 -2.84 -2.40 15.85
C SER A 168 -3.81 -2.04 14.74
N ASP A 169 -3.66 -0.88 14.13
CA ASP A 169 -4.54 -0.45 13.03
C ASP A 169 -4.37 -1.28 11.74
N THR A 170 -3.32 -2.11 11.66
CA THR A 170 -3.13 -3.04 10.53
C THR A 170 -4.28 -4.04 10.44
N VAL A 171 -4.86 -4.21 9.25
CA VAL A 171 -5.92 -5.18 8.99
C VAL A 171 -5.31 -6.59 8.93
N SER A 172 -5.74 -7.46 9.83
CA SER A 172 -5.30 -8.85 9.88
C SER A 172 -6.11 -9.73 8.93
N PHE A 173 -5.57 -10.87 8.50
CA PHE A 173 -6.39 -11.84 7.76
C PHE A 173 -7.61 -12.27 8.58
N GLY A 174 -8.78 -12.28 7.91
CA GLY A 174 -10.08 -12.55 8.54
C GLY A 174 -10.69 -11.36 9.27
N GLU A 175 -10.04 -10.18 9.24
CA GLU A 175 -10.57 -8.93 9.77
C GLU A 175 -11.30 -8.15 8.69
N PRO A 176 -12.51 -7.63 8.96
CA PRO A 176 -13.15 -6.71 8.02
C PRO A 176 -12.34 -5.41 7.93
N ILE A 177 -12.13 -4.95 6.70
CA ILE A 177 -11.57 -3.62 6.44
C ILE A 177 -12.57 -2.59 6.97
N PRO A 178 -12.10 -1.50 7.63
CA PRO A 178 -13.00 -0.44 8.07
C PRO A 178 -13.87 0.07 6.91
N PRO A 179 -15.22 0.13 7.12
CA PRO A 179 -16.15 0.41 6.02
C PRO A 179 -15.87 1.74 5.31
N ASP A 180 -15.51 2.79 6.06
CA ASP A 180 -15.16 4.11 5.54
C ASP A 180 -13.96 4.08 4.60
N VAL A 181 -12.94 3.28 4.93
CA VAL A 181 -11.74 3.12 4.10
C VAL A 181 -12.06 2.33 2.84
N LEU A 182 -12.80 1.22 3.01
CA LEU A 182 -13.16 0.34 1.89
C LEU A 182 -14.07 1.06 0.89
N GLU A 183 -15.08 1.78 1.37
CA GLU A 183 -15.99 2.60 0.55
C GLU A 183 -15.21 3.67 -0.21
N GLY A 184 -14.33 4.42 0.47
CA GLY A 184 -13.48 5.41 -0.18
C GLY A 184 -12.57 4.80 -1.27
N CYS A 185 -12.03 3.59 -1.08
CA CYS A 185 -11.26 2.90 -2.11
C CYS A 185 -12.12 2.56 -3.33
N PHE A 186 -13.34 2.05 -3.13
CA PHE A 186 -14.27 1.78 -4.23
C PHE A 186 -14.70 3.06 -4.96
N GLU A 187 -14.99 4.14 -4.24
CA GLU A 187 -15.34 5.44 -4.83
C GLU A 187 -14.22 5.97 -5.73
N GLU A 188 -12.98 5.97 -5.24
CA GLU A 188 -11.84 6.46 -6.03
C GLU A 188 -11.56 5.56 -7.24
N ALA A 189 -11.60 4.23 -7.06
CA ALA A 189 -11.44 3.30 -8.16
C ALA A 189 -12.58 3.43 -9.20
N ALA A 190 -13.83 3.68 -8.76
CA ALA A 190 -14.96 3.86 -9.67
C ALA A 190 -14.85 5.12 -10.55
N ARG A 191 -14.16 6.14 -10.09
CA ARG A 191 -13.93 7.41 -10.82
C ARG A 191 -12.76 7.31 -11.81
N ALA A 192 -11.84 6.37 -11.56
CA ALA A 192 -10.60 6.26 -12.33
C ALA A 192 -10.84 5.86 -13.78
N ASP A 193 -10.27 6.60 -14.73
CA ASP A 193 -10.11 6.22 -16.13
C ASP A 193 -8.67 5.81 -16.45
N CYS A 194 -7.74 5.95 -15.48
CA CYS A 194 -6.40 5.40 -15.52
C CYS A 194 -5.96 5.00 -14.10
N MET A 195 -5.33 3.83 -13.96
CA MET A 195 -4.75 3.40 -12.70
C MET A 195 -3.28 3.01 -12.85
N ILE A 196 -2.41 3.66 -12.05
CA ILE A 196 -1.01 3.27 -11.92
C ILE A 196 -0.93 2.20 -10.83
N VAL A 197 -0.45 1.00 -11.18
CA VAL A 197 -0.32 -0.13 -10.26
C VAL A 197 1.15 -0.42 -10.05
N ALA A 198 1.68 -0.16 -8.84
CA ALA A 198 3.09 -0.25 -8.58
C ALA A 198 3.43 -1.18 -7.40
N GLY A 199 4.38 -2.11 -7.62
CA GLY A 199 4.95 -2.95 -6.57
C GLY A 199 3.95 -3.92 -5.91
N THR A 200 2.94 -4.41 -6.63
CA THR A 200 1.99 -5.39 -6.10
C THR A 200 1.86 -6.61 -7.02
N SER A 201 1.69 -7.79 -6.43
CA SER A 201 1.36 -9.01 -7.17
C SER A 201 -0.12 -9.09 -7.59
N ALA A 202 -0.97 -8.19 -7.04
CA ALA A 202 -2.41 -8.16 -7.26
C ALA A 202 -3.15 -9.47 -6.94
N THR A 203 -2.73 -10.17 -5.88
CA THR A 203 -3.32 -11.46 -5.45
C THR A 203 -4.17 -11.36 -4.19
N VAL A 204 -4.19 -10.20 -3.50
CA VAL A 204 -4.90 -10.01 -2.23
C VAL A 204 -6.17 -9.17 -2.46
N TYR A 205 -7.31 -9.76 -2.16
CA TYR A 205 -8.61 -9.09 -2.26
C TYR A 205 -9.02 -8.44 -0.93
N PRO A 206 -9.74 -7.30 -1.00
CA PRO A 206 -10.35 -6.69 -2.18
C PRO A 206 -9.43 -5.78 -3.00
N ALA A 207 -8.20 -5.48 -2.58
CA ALA A 207 -7.32 -4.53 -3.26
C ALA A 207 -7.04 -4.90 -4.74
N ALA A 208 -6.88 -6.19 -5.02
CA ALA A 208 -6.69 -6.71 -6.39
C ALA A 208 -7.89 -6.47 -7.32
N GLN A 209 -9.08 -6.23 -6.76
CA GLN A 209 -10.29 -5.99 -7.55
C GLN A 209 -10.29 -4.60 -8.19
N PHE A 210 -9.73 -3.58 -7.54
CA PHE A 210 -9.81 -2.19 -8.03
C PHE A 210 -9.23 -1.99 -9.43
N PRO A 211 -8.02 -2.47 -9.77
CA PRO A 211 -7.51 -2.34 -11.14
C PRO A 211 -8.35 -3.14 -12.15
N LEU A 212 -8.87 -4.31 -11.76
CA LEU A 212 -9.75 -5.10 -12.63
C LEU A 212 -11.05 -4.36 -12.93
N ASP A 213 -11.64 -3.69 -11.94
CA ASP A 213 -12.84 -2.87 -12.12
C ASP A 213 -12.58 -1.66 -13.02
N VAL A 214 -11.41 -1.01 -12.90
CA VAL A 214 -10.99 0.08 -13.82
C VAL A 214 -10.88 -0.43 -15.24
N HIS A 215 -10.17 -1.55 -15.44
CA HIS A 215 -10.02 -2.19 -16.74
C HIS A 215 -11.36 -2.60 -17.37
N GLN A 216 -12.24 -3.24 -16.60
CA GLN A 216 -13.56 -3.68 -17.08
C GLN A 216 -14.45 -2.52 -17.55
N ARG A 217 -14.26 -1.33 -16.98
CA ARG A 217 -14.96 -0.09 -17.41
C ARG A 217 -14.27 0.61 -18.60
N GLY A 218 -13.22 0.02 -19.17
CA GLY A 218 -12.46 0.57 -20.28
C GLY A 218 -11.40 1.58 -19.89
N GLY A 219 -11.04 1.65 -18.60
CA GLY A 219 -9.92 2.45 -18.12
C GLY A 219 -8.58 1.78 -18.39
N ASP A 220 -7.52 2.57 -18.40
CA ASP A 220 -6.17 2.12 -18.68
C ASP A 220 -5.42 1.72 -17.41
N LEU A 221 -4.66 0.62 -17.48
CA LEU A 221 -3.76 0.21 -16.41
C LEU A 221 -2.30 0.42 -16.84
N ILE A 222 -1.52 1.06 -15.96
CA ILE A 222 -0.08 1.23 -16.08
C ILE A 222 0.58 0.42 -14.97
N GLU A 223 1.14 -0.73 -15.30
CA GLU A 223 1.82 -1.57 -14.33
C GLU A 223 3.29 -1.19 -14.21
N VAL A 224 3.78 -1.04 -12.97
CA VAL A 224 5.19 -0.78 -12.64
C VAL A 224 5.65 -1.86 -11.67
N ASN A 225 6.35 -2.86 -12.18
CA ASN A 225 6.84 -3.99 -11.41
C ASN A 225 8.13 -4.56 -12.00
N PRO A 226 9.06 -5.10 -11.20
CA PRO A 226 10.24 -5.80 -11.72
C PRO A 226 9.90 -7.16 -12.33
N TYR A 227 8.77 -7.77 -11.96
CA TYR A 227 8.31 -9.08 -12.42
C TYR A 227 6.84 -9.00 -12.84
N PRO A 228 6.38 -9.88 -13.74
CA PRO A 228 4.97 -9.98 -14.09
C PRO A 228 4.07 -10.25 -12.88
N SER A 229 2.86 -9.68 -12.90
CA SER A 229 1.81 -9.89 -11.92
C SER A 229 0.54 -10.46 -12.57
N GLU A 230 -0.52 -10.66 -11.79
CA GLU A 230 -1.84 -11.07 -12.30
C GLU A 230 -2.47 -9.99 -13.24
N LEU A 231 -1.94 -8.78 -13.25
CA LEU A 231 -2.45 -7.67 -14.07
C LEU A 231 -1.69 -7.47 -15.37
N THR A 232 -0.53 -8.11 -15.56
CA THR A 232 0.35 -7.88 -16.72
C THR A 232 -0.39 -8.09 -18.04
N ALA A 233 -1.22 -9.14 -18.14
CA ALA A 233 -1.96 -9.47 -19.37
C ALA A 233 -3.09 -8.49 -19.70
N VAL A 234 -3.56 -7.70 -18.73
CA VAL A 234 -4.65 -6.72 -18.90
C VAL A 234 -4.17 -5.27 -18.79
N SER A 235 -2.90 -5.06 -18.45
CA SER A 235 -2.27 -3.74 -18.41
C SER A 235 -2.03 -3.21 -19.81
N ARG A 236 -2.40 -1.96 -20.02
CA ARG A 236 -2.14 -1.27 -21.30
C ARG A 236 -0.65 -1.05 -21.54
N HIS A 237 0.05 -0.68 -20.47
CA HIS A 237 1.50 -0.53 -20.49
C HIS A 237 2.09 -1.21 -19.25
N THR A 238 3.13 -2.01 -19.48
CA THR A 238 3.92 -2.64 -18.43
C THR A 238 5.32 -2.05 -18.43
N LEU A 239 5.68 -1.39 -17.35
CA LEU A 239 6.97 -0.77 -17.15
C LEU A 239 7.78 -1.67 -16.21
N GLN A 240 8.67 -2.47 -16.79
CA GLN A 240 9.46 -3.44 -16.04
C GLN A 240 10.64 -2.77 -15.34
N GLY A 241 10.65 -2.81 -14.01
CA GLY A 241 11.72 -2.28 -13.18
C GLY A 241 11.29 -2.01 -11.75
N PRO A 242 12.26 -1.68 -10.87
CA PRO A 242 11.99 -1.22 -9.52
C PRO A 242 11.15 0.06 -9.53
N ALA A 243 10.15 0.14 -8.65
CA ALA A 243 9.23 1.28 -8.64
C ALA A 243 9.91 2.61 -8.31
N GLY A 244 10.93 2.59 -7.45
CA GLY A 244 11.72 3.78 -7.12
C GLY A 244 12.62 4.29 -8.25
N GLU A 245 12.86 3.49 -9.29
CA GLU A 245 13.58 3.91 -10.50
C GLU A 245 12.64 4.34 -11.61
N VAL A 246 11.54 3.61 -11.80
CA VAL A 246 10.61 3.81 -12.93
C VAL A 246 9.64 4.97 -12.68
N LEU A 247 9.05 5.07 -11.48
CA LEU A 247 8.07 6.12 -11.18
C LEU A 247 8.63 7.54 -11.29
N PRO A 248 9.88 7.85 -10.85
CA PRO A 248 10.47 9.18 -11.07
C PRO A 248 10.60 9.54 -12.54
N GLN A 249 11.02 8.61 -13.40
CA GLN A 249 11.13 8.82 -14.83
C GLN A 249 9.76 9.06 -15.47
N LEU A 250 8.75 8.28 -15.05
CA LEU A 250 7.36 8.45 -15.49
C LEU A 250 6.84 9.84 -15.12
N ALA A 251 7.05 10.26 -13.86
CA ALA A 251 6.60 11.57 -13.36
C ALA A 251 7.26 12.73 -14.12
N GLU A 252 8.55 12.63 -14.43
CA GLU A 252 9.27 13.65 -15.21
C GLU A 252 8.77 13.76 -16.65
N LEU A 253 8.52 12.63 -17.32
CA LEU A 253 7.93 12.63 -18.65
C LEU A 253 6.50 13.21 -18.67
N ILE A 254 5.69 12.91 -17.65
CA ILE A 254 4.36 13.50 -17.49
C ILE A 254 4.48 15.01 -17.30
N ARG A 255 5.37 15.47 -16.44
CA ARG A 255 5.61 16.91 -16.19
C ARG A 255 5.95 17.65 -17.48
N SER A 256 6.83 17.09 -18.31
CA SER A 256 7.22 17.66 -19.59
C SER A 256 6.08 17.78 -20.61
N ARG A 257 5.02 16.97 -20.47
CA ARG A 257 3.84 17.00 -21.35
C ARG A 257 2.75 17.97 -20.89
N LEU A 258 2.81 18.37 -19.63
CA LEU A 258 1.85 19.33 -19.05
C LEU A 258 2.36 20.79 -19.15
N SER A 259 3.65 20.96 -19.42
CA SER A 259 4.31 22.26 -19.64
C SER A 259 4.08 22.78 -21.04
#